data_abdc305f21f0639edce4de52b2cad625
#
_entry.id   abdc305f21f0639edce4de52b2cad625
#
_cell.length_a   1.000
_cell.length_b   1.000
_cell.length_c   1.000
_cell.angle_alpha   90.00
_cell.angle_beta   90.00
_cell.angle_gamma   90.00
#
_symmetry.space_group_name_H-M   'P 1'
#
loop_
_entity.id
_entity.type
_entity.pdbx_description
1 polymer ?
#
loop_
_entity_poly.entity_id
_entity_poly.type
_entity_poly.pdbx_seq_one_letter_code
_entity_poly.pdbx_strand_id
1 'polypeptide(L)'
;LEGLAKLRESGQDFRMVFVGGGNDKDEIVALTEKLGLSDRVFFSPPIHDRNLIRAWYCRADMFLFPSTFDTNGLVVREAAACALGSVLVAGSCAAEDVTDNVSGVLIEENADSMAAKLEELCREPEAMKRIGEAAQRDIYISWEAAIGRAWERYAVVIDNYRAGKYPEHEGM
;
A
#
# COMPACT_ATOMS: atom_id res chain seq x y z
N LEU A 1 -11.86 -4.37 -7.11
CA LEU A 1 -12.50 -4.30 -8.44
C LEU A 1 -13.81 -3.51 -8.40
N GLU A 2 -14.70 -3.73 -7.42
CA GLU A 2 -15.98 -3.00 -7.32
C GLU A 2 -15.79 -1.47 -7.23
N GLY A 3 -14.81 -0.99 -6.46
CA GLY A 3 -14.45 0.44 -6.42
C GLY A 3 -14.00 0.98 -7.79
N LEU A 4 -13.25 0.19 -8.56
CA LEU A 4 -12.84 0.56 -9.92
C LEU A 4 -14.02 0.59 -10.89
N ALA A 5 -15.01 -0.30 -10.71
CA ALA A 5 -16.25 -0.27 -11.50
C ALA A 5 -17.03 1.03 -11.27
N LYS A 6 -17.18 1.43 -10.01
CA LYS A 6 -17.81 2.72 -9.65
C LYS A 6 -17.03 3.92 -10.18
N LEU A 7 -15.69 3.87 -10.15
CA LEU A 7 -14.83 4.91 -10.73
C LEU A 7 -15.05 5.03 -12.26
N ARG A 8 -15.23 3.90 -12.95
CA ARG A 8 -15.58 3.89 -14.38
C ARG A 8 -16.97 4.52 -14.62
N GLU A 9 -17.95 4.17 -13.80
CA GLU A 9 -19.31 4.71 -13.88
C GLU A 9 -19.34 6.23 -13.70
N SER A 10 -18.43 6.80 -12.89
CA SER A 10 -18.28 8.25 -12.74
C SER A 10 -17.58 8.93 -13.92
N GLY A 11 -17.19 8.16 -14.95
CA GLY A 11 -16.62 8.68 -16.20
C GLY A 11 -15.10 8.93 -16.14
N GLN A 12 -14.41 8.49 -15.08
CA GLN A 12 -12.98 8.65 -14.95
C GLN A 12 -12.23 7.65 -15.85
N ASP A 13 -11.13 8.12 -16.46
CA ASP A 13 -10.23 7.27 -17.23
C ASP A 13 -9.10 6.76 -16.33
N PHE A 14 -8.88 5.45 -16.33
CA PHE A 14 -7.82 4.82 -15.55
C PHE A 14 -7.35 3.53 -16.21
N ARG A 15 -6.18 3.08 -15.80
CA ARG A 15 -5.67 1.73 -16.06
C ARG A 15 -5.18 1.13 -14.76
N MET A 16 -5.59 -0.11 -14.49
CA MET A 16 -5.15 -0.87 -13.33
C MET A 16 -4.30 -2.06 -13.77
N VAL A 17 -3.19 -2.28 -13.10
CA VAL A 17 -2.33 -3.45 -13.33
C VAL A 17 -2.19 -4.24 -12.02
N PHE A 18 -2.61 -5.50 -12.04
CA PHE A 18 -2.31 -6.46 -11.01
C PHE A 18 -1.00 -7.16 -11.36
N VAL A 19 0.00 -7.04 -10.49
CA VAL A 19 1.29 -7.72 -10.65
C VAL A 19 1.38 -8.84 -9.62
N GLY A 20 1.36 -10.07 -10.08
CA GLY A 20 1.43 -11.21 -9.18
C GLY A 20 0.58 -12.40 -9.63
N GLY A 21 0.37 -13.31 -8.69
CA GLY A 21 -0.46 -14.50 -8.85
C GLY A 21 -0.97 -14.95 -7.49
N GLY A 22 -1.87 -15.91 -7.48
CA GLY A 22 -2.47 -16.46 -6.27
C GLY A 22 -3.60 -17.42 -6.63
N ASN A 23 -4.17 -18.06 -5.64
CA ASN A 23 -5.24 -19.03 -5.83
C ASN A 23 -6.51 -18.39 -6.41
N ASP A 24 -6.76 -17.12 -6.06
CA ASP A 24 -7.99 -16.41 -6.43
C ASP A 24 -7.89 -15.69 -7.78
N LYS A 25 -6.78 -15.91 -8.53
CA LYS A 25 -6.55 -15.20 -9.80
C LYS A 25 -7.68 -15.38 -10.79
N ASP A 26 -8.15 -16.61 -10.97
CA ASP A 26 -9.19 -16.92 -11.96
C ASP A 26 -10.53 -16.27 -11.56
N GLU A 27 -10.83 -16.21 -10.27
CA GLU A 27 -12.01 -15.51 -9.75
C GLU A 27 -11.93 -14.00 -9.96
N ILE A 28 -10.75 -13.42 -9.75
CA ILE A 28 -10.50 -11.99 -9.97
C ILE A 28 -10.61 -11.64 -11.44
N VAL A 29 -10.12 -12.49 -12.34
CA VAL A 29 -10.28 -12.33 -13.80
C VAL A 29 -11.76 -12.39 -14.18
N ALA A 30 -12.50 -13.40 -13.72
CA ALA A 30 -13.92 -13.54 -13.99
C ALA A 30 -14.75 -12.35 -13.46
N LEU A 31 -14.39 -11.85 -12.26
CA LEU A 31 -15.02 -10.66 -11.69
C LEU A 31 -14.71 -9.40 -12.53
N THR A 32 -13.49 -9.28 -13.04
CA THR A 32 -13.11 -8.18 -13.94
C THR A 32 -13.99 -8.16 -15.20
N GLU A 33 -14.22 -9.30 -15.81
CA GLU A 33 -15.11 -9.44 -16.97
C GLU A 33 -16.56 -9.11 -16.63
N LYS A 34 -17.07 -9.65 -15.53
CA LYS A 34 -18.42 -9.41 -15.03
C LYS A 34 -18.69 -7.93 -14.76
N LEU A 35 -17.71 -7.20 -14.26
CA LEU A 35 -17.79 -5.76 -13.99
C LEU A 35 -17.51 -4.89 -15.23
N GLY A 36 -17.25 -5.50 -16.38
CA GLY A 36 -16.98 -4.80 -17.64
C GLY A 36 -15.64 -4.05 -17.65
N LEU A 37 -14.65 -4.49 -16.88
CA LEU A 37 -13.36 -3.79 -16.70
C LEU A 37 -12.22 -4.35 -17.55
N SER A 38 -12.49 -5.31 -18.45
CA SER A 38 -11.47 -6.03 -19.24
C SER A 38 -10.62 -5.13 -20.13
N ASP A 39 -11.11 -3.96 -20.50
CA ASP A 39 -10.40 -2.96 -21.31
C ASP A 39 -9.49 -2.05 -20.45
N ARG A 40 -9.61 -2.08 -19.12
CA ARG A 40 -8.92 -1.18 -18.18
C ARG A 40 -8.08 -1.88 -17.14
N VAL A 41 -8.31 -3.16 -16.89
CA VAL A 41 -7.61 -3.97 -15.89
C VAL A 41 -6.74 -5.00 -16.59
N PHE A 42 -5.45 -5.00 -16.25
CA PHE A 42 -4.44 -5.86 -16.83
C PHE A 42 -3.80 -6.72 -15.76
N PHE A 43 -3.47 -7.97 -16.11
CA PHE A 43 -2.83 -8.92 -15.20
C PHE A 43 -1.42 -9.24 -15.70
N SER A 44 -0.43 -8.91 -14.91
CA SER A 44 0.95 -9.34 -15.12
C SER A 44 1.24 -10.61 -14.33
N PRO A 45 1.99 -11.56 -14.86
CA PRO A 45 2.47 -12.70 -14.07
C PRO A 45 3.35 -12.21 -12.90
N PRO A 46 3.66 -13.09 -11.92
CA PRO A 46 4.64 -12.80 -10.89
C PRO A 46 5.98 -12.36 -11.50
N ILE A 47 6.52 -11.27 -10.99
CA ILE A 47 7.78 -10.69 -11.45
C ILE A 47 8.81 -10.87 -10.33
N HIS A 48 9.95 -11.49 -10.65
CA HIS A 48 11.07 -11.69 -9.72
C HIS A 48 12.21 -10.68 -9.94
N ASP A 49 12.26 -10.04 -11.11
CA ASP A 49 13.22 -8.99 -11.41
C ASP A 49 12.84 -7.70 -10.66
N ARG A 50 13.68 -7.33 -9.71
CA ARG A 50 13.51 -6.14 -8.88
C ARG A 50 13.52 -4.84 -9.70
N ASN A 51 14.26 -4.77 -10.79
CA ASN A 51 14.28 -3.57 -11.64
C ASN A 51 12.96 -3.42 -12.39
N LEU A 52 12.36 -4.53 -12.80
CA LEU A 52 11.05 -4.51 -13.47
C LEU A 52 9.92 -4.16 -12.49
N ILE A 53 9.96 -4.68 -11.26
CA ILE A 53 9.01 -4.29 -10.19
C ILE A 53 9.14 -2.79 -9.92
N ARG A 54 10.37 -2.29 -9.76
CA ARG A 54 10.64 -0.85 -9.58
C ARG A 54 10.11 -0.03 -10.74
N ALA A 55 10.27 -0.49 -11.98
CA ALA A 55 9.75 0.21 -13.16
C ALA A 55 8.22 0.35 -13.12
N TRP A 56 7.51 -0.67 -12.64
CA TRP A 56 6.06 -0.59 -12.42
C TRP A 56 5.71 0.46 -11.36
N TYR A 57 6.37 0.47 -10.20
CA TYR A 57 6.14 1.50 -9.18
C TYR A 57 6.44 2.91 -9.70
N CYS A 58 7.54 3.11 -10.42
CA CYS A 58 7.90 4.41 -10.98
C CYS A 58 6.96 4.87 -12.10
N ARG A 59 6.21 3.96 -12.75
CA ARG A 59 5.28 4.29 -13.85
C ARG A 59 3.87 4.56 -13.36
N ALA A 60 3.49 4.02 -12.21
CA ALA A 60 2.16 4.17 -11.65
C ALA A 60 1.97 5.57 -11.05
N ASP A 61 0.72 6.01 -10.99
CA ASP A 61 0.32 7.27 -10.36
C ASP A 61 -0.09 7.06 -8.90
N MET A 62 -0.66 5.87 -8.57
CA MET A 62 -1.02 5.44 -7.21
C MET A 62 -0.85 3.94 -7.06
N PHE A 63 -0.51 3.49 -5.85
CA PHE A 63 -0.47 2.09 -5.46
C PHE A 63 -1.72 1.73 -4.65
N LEU A 64 -2.55 0.84 -5.16
CA LEU A 64 -3.76 0.39 -4.46
C LEU A 64 -3.46 -0.86 -3.65
N PHE A 65 -3.50 -0.75 -2.33
CA PHE A 65 -3.26 -1.87 -1.41
C PHE A 65 -4.32 -1.92 -0.30
N PRO A 66 -5.59 -2.24 -0.64
CA PRO A 66 -6.69 -2.31 0.31
C PRO A 66 -6.68 -3.63 1.10
N SER A 67 -5.55 -3.95 1.74
CA SER A 67 -5.37 -5.16 2.54
C SER A 67 -5.58 -4.88 4.02
N THR A 68 -6.31 -5.76 4.69
CA THR A 68 -6.49 -5.77 6.15
C THR A 68 -5.70 -6.89 6.85
N PHE A 69 -5.03 -7.76 6.08
CA PHE A 69 -4.29 -8.93 6.58
C PHE A 69 -2.76 -8.79 6.51
N ASP A 70 -2.25 -7.64 6.12
CA ASP A 70 -0.81 -7.41 6.08
C ASP A 70 -0.24 -7.15 7.48
N THR A 71 1.00 -7.58 7.72
CA THR A 71 1.68 -7.41 9.01
C THR A 71 2.58 -6.18 9.07
N ASN A 72 3.09 -5.69 7.95
CA ASN A 72 4.08 -4.59 7.93
C ASN A 72 4.07 -3.75 6.63
N GLY A 73 3.28 -4.10 5.64
CA GLY A 73 3.18 -3.31 4.41
C GLY A 73 4.51 -3.09 3.68
N LEU A 74 5.39 -4.11 3.57
CA LEU A 74 6.69 -3.93 2.89
C LEU A 74 6.52 -3.40 1.47
N VAL A 75 5.48 -3.83 0.76
CA VAL A 75 5.16 -3.34 -0.60
C VAL A 75 4.77 -1.86 -0.61
N VAL A 76 4.17 -1.35 0.47
CA VAL A 76 3.86 0.08 0.64
C VAL A 76 5.15 0.89 0.79
N ARG A 77 6.14 0.36 1.51
CA ARG A 77 7.46 0.99 1.64
C ARG A 77 8.27 0.92 0.34
N GLU A 78 8.11 -0.15 -0.45
CA GLU A 78 8.69 -0.26 -1.79
C GLU A 78 8.08 0.77 -2.75
N ALA A 79 6.75 0.97 -2.72
CA ALA A 79 6.07 2.02 -3.48
C ALA A 79 6.54 3.42 -3.04
N ALA A 80 6.60 3.68 -1.73
CA ALA A 80 7.09 4.93 -1.17
C ALA A 80 8.55 5.23 -1.58
N ALA A 81 9.42 4.22 -1.65
CA ALA A 81 10.80 4.39 -2.14
C ALA A 81 10.86 4.92 -3.58
N CYS A 82 9.82 4.69 -4.37
CA CYS A 82 9.66 5.17 -5.75
C CYS A 82 8.85 6.47 -5.85
N ALA A 83 8.63 7.17 -4.74
CA ALA A 83 7.76 8.35 -4.65
C ALA A 83 6.33 8.07 -5.15
N LEU A 84 5.81 6.88 -4.88
CA LEU A 84 4.47 6.46 -5.24
C LEU A 84 3.60 6.42 -3.97
N GLY A 85 2.53 7.22 -3.94
CA GLY A 85 1.55 7.22 -2.87
C GLY A 85 0.69 5.96 -2.89
N SER A 86 0.24 5.53 -1.71
CA SER A 86 -0.59 4.33 -1.55
C SER A 86 -2.01 4.66 -1.10
N VAL A 87 -2.99 3.91 -1.58
CA VAL A 87 -4.37 3.90 -1.09
C VAL A 87 -4.54 2.67 -0.21
N LEU A 88 -4.87 2.87 1.06
CA LEU A 88 -4.84 1.87 2.13
C LEU A 88 -6.14 1.88 2.93
N VAL A 89 -6.49 0.76 3.55
CA VAL A 89 -7.61 0.70 4.48
C VAL A 89 -7.21 1.35 5.81
N ALA A 90 -8.01 2.29 6.29
CA ALA A 90 -7.82 2.95 7.57
C ALA A 90 -7.78 1.94 8.72
N GLY A 91 -6.82 2.06 9.62
CA GLY A 91 -6.64 1.15 10.75
C GLY A 91 -5.98 -0.19 10.41
N SER A 92 -5.60 -0.45 9.15
CA SER A 92 -4.79 -1.62 8.79
C SER A 92 -3.34 -1.44 9.25
N CYS A 93 -2.62 -2.55 9.47
CA CYS A 93 -1.19 -2.50 9.81
C CYS A 93 -0.35 -1.81 8.72
N ALA A 94 -0.74 -1.94 7.46
CA ALA A 94 -0.07 -1.28 6.34
C ALA A 94 -0.21 0.24 6.35
N ALA A 95 -1.23 0.78 7.05
CA ALA A 95 -1.52 2.21 7.16
C ALA A 95 -0.96 2.87 8.43
N GLU A 96 -0.27 2.12 9.31
CA GLU A 96 0.16 2.58 10.64
C GLU A 96 0.98 3.88 10.61
N ASP A 97 1.89 4.00 9.64
CA ASP A 97 2.78 5.17 9.50
C ASP A 97 2.25 6.20 8.49
N VAL A 98 1.03 6.05 8.00
CA VAL A 98 0.47 6.88 6.92
C VAL A 98 -0.40 7.99 7.48
N THR A 99 -0.12 9.23 7.07
CA THR A 99 -0.98 10.39 7.33
C THR A 99 -1.90 10.60 6.12
N ASP A 100 -3.21 10.53 6.36
CA ASP A 100 -4.23 10.64 5.32
C ASP A 100 -4.12 11.95 4.52
N ASN A 101 -4.24 11.82 3.19
CA ASN A 101 -4.10 12.89 2.20
C ASN A 101 -2.74 13.63 2.24
N VAL A 102 -1.75 13.14 3.00
CA VAL A 102 -0.39 13.70 3.08
C VAL A 102 0.63 12.71 2.54
N SER A 103 0.82 11.54 3.18
CA SER A 103 1.78 10.51 2.77
C SER A 103 1.12 9.24 2.22
N GLY A 104 -0.19 9.24 2.09
CA GLY A 104 -1.02 8.21 1.50
C GLY A 104 -2.48 8.64 1.56
N VAL A 105 -3.37 7.78 1.11
CA VAL A 105 -4.81 7.99 1.13
C VAL A 105 -5.47 6.86 1.88
N LEU A 106 -6.26 7.19 2.88
CA LEU A 106 -6.98 6.22 3.70
C LEU A 106 -8.43 6.11 3.26
N ILE A 107 -8.88 4.86 3.13
CA ILE A 107 -10.25 4.52 2.76
C ILE A 107 -10.88 3.63 3.85
N GLU A 108 -12.19 3.60 3.90
CA GLU A 108 -12.91 2.54 4.57
C GLU A 108 -12.84 1.24 3.75
N GLU A 109 -13.03 0.08 4.40
CA GLU A 109 -13.04 -1.22 3.73
C GLU A 109 -14.32 -1.44 2.91
N ASN A 110 -14.57 -0.55 1.95
CA ASN A 110 -15.70 -0.65 1.03
C ASN A 110 -15.42 0.01 -0.33
N ALA A 111 -16.22 -0.40 -1.33
CA ALA A 111 -16.08 0.06 -2.71
C ALA A 111 -16.41 1.54 -2.89
N ASP A 112 -17.36 2.08 -2.11
CA ASP A 112 -17.81 3.48 -2.24
C ASP A 112 -16.71 4.44 -1.76
N SER A 113 -16.11 4.18 -0.60
CA SER A 113 -15.00 4.97 -0.08
C SER A 113 -13.80 4.95 -1.03
N MET A 114 -13.45 3.78 -1.58
CA MET A 114 -12.38 3.65 -2.56
C MET A 114 -12.67 4.46 -3.82
N ALA A 115 -13.86 4.32 -4.39
CA ALA A 115 -14.25 5.03 -5.61
C ALA A 115 -14.21 6.54 -5.41
N ALA A 116 -14.78 7.04 -4.32
CA ALA A 116 -14.81 8.47 -4.01
C ALA A 116 -13.39 9.06 -3.90
N LYS A 117 -12.48 8.37 -3.20
CA LYS A 117 -11.09 8.82 -3.07
C LYS A 117 -10.32 8.77 -4.38
N LEU A 118 -10.51 7.74 -5.18
CA LEU A 118 -9.89 7.66 -6.51
C LEU A 118 -10.43 8.74 -7.45
N GLU A 119 -11.71 9.07 -7.36
CA GLU A 119 -12.31 10.15 -8.14
C GLU A 119 -11.73 11.52 -7.76
N GLU A 120 -11.54 11.80 -6.46
CA GLU A 120 -10.86 13.01 -5.98
C GLU A 120 -9.43 13.11 -6.56
N LEU A 121 -8.67 12.02 -6.50
CA LEU A 121 -7.30 11.95 -7.03
C LEU A 121 -7.25 12.14 -8.55
N CYS A 122 -8.16 11.55 -9.30
CA CYS A 122 -8.24 11.72 -10.75
C CYS A 122 -8.50 13.17 -11.16
N ARG A 123 -9.24 13.93 -10.34
CA ARG A 123 -9.50 15.36 -10.58
C ARG A 123 -8.31 16.25 -10.26
N GLU A 124 -7.39 15.80 -9.41
CA GLU A 124 -6.21 16.54 -8.97
C GLU A 124 -4.91 15.72 -9.09
N PRO A 125 -4.40 15.48 -10.32
CA PRO A 125 -3.20 14.65 -10.52
C PRO A 125 -1.96 15.14 -9.75
N GLU A 126 -1.83 16.44 -9.54
CA GLU A 126 -0.74 17.01 -8.74
C GLU A 126 -0.80 16.59 -7.26
N ALA A 127 -1.99 16.25 -6.74
CA ALA A 127 -2.11 15.70 -5.39
C ALA A 127 -1.47 14.33 -5.28
N MET A 128 -1.64 13.46 -6.28
CA MET A 128 -0.99 12.13 -6.31
C MET A 128 0.54 12.26 -6.23
N LYS A 129 1.11 13.21 -6.97
CA LYS A 129 2.55 13.48 -6.95
C LYS A 129 3.02 13.99 -5.58
N ARG A 130 2.32 14.97 -5.00
CA ARG A 130 2.65 15.50 -3.67
C ARG A 130 2.59 14.40 -2.60
N ILE A 131 1.58 13.55 -2.65
CA ILE A 131 1.42 12.40 -1.74
C ILE A 131 2.58 11.41 -1.92
N GLY A 132 2.97 11.11 -3.14
CA GLY A 132 4.09 10.23 -3.43
C GLY A 132 5.44 10.77 -2.91
N GLU A 133 5.71 12.06 -3.11
CA GLU A 133 6.91 12.73 -2.58
C GLU A 133 6.92 12.72 -1.04
N ALA A 134 5.77 12.93 -0.41
CA ALA A 134 5.64 12.84 1.03
C ALA A 134 5.79 11.39 1.54
N ALA A 135 5.23 10.41 0.83
CA ALA A 135 5.43 9.00 1.15
C ALA A 135 6.92 8.61 1.11
N GLN A 136 7.66 9.07 0.11
CA GLN A 136 9.10 8.82 0.02
C GLN A 136 9.87 9.41 1.19
N ARG A 137 9.49 10.58 1.67
CA ARG A 137 10.15 11.24 2.80
C ARG A 137 9.77 10.62 4.15
N ASP A 138 8.50 10.26 4.34
CA ASP A 138 7.93 9.99 5.65
C ASP A 138 7.71 8.47 5.90
N ILE A 139 7.46 7.68 4.85
CA ILE A 139 7.16 6.24 4.94
C ILE A 139 8.38 5.37 4.59
N TYR A 140 9.17 5.78 3.57
CA TYR A 140 10.35 5.01 3.20
C TYR A 140 11.40 5.01 4.30
N ILE A 141 11.92 3.84 4.58
CA ILE A 141 13.08 3.65 5.46
C ILE A 141 14.07 2.69 4.80
N SER A 142 15.34 3.07 4.71
CA SER A 142 16.38 2.17 4.24
C SER A 142 16.62 1.03 5.24
N TRP A 143 17.10 -0.11 4.76
CA TRP A 143 17.48 -1.22 5.65
C TRP A 143 18.55 -0.82 6.67
N GLU A 144 19.51 0.01 6.27
CA GLU A 144 20.53 0.54 7.17
C GLU A 144 19.93 1.35 8.32
N ALA A 145 19.01 2.27 8.01
CA ALA A 145 18.31 3.07 9.02
C ALA A 145 17.40 2.20 9.91
N ALA A 146 16.72 1.21 9.33
CA ALA A 146 15.86 0.28 10.08
C ALA A 146 16.68 -0.57 11.07
N ILE A 147 17.84 -1.09 10.64
CA ILE A 147 18.76 -1.84 11.51
C ILE A 147 19.33 -0.93 12.60
N GLY A 148 19.71 0.30 12.28
CA GLY A 148 20.17 1.27 13.26
C GLY A 148 19.14 1.52 14.37
N ARG A 149 17.87 1.79 13.98
CA ARG A 149 16.77 1.96 14.97
C ARG A 149 16.53 0.70 15.81
N ALA A 150 16.58 -0.49 15.18
CA ALA A 150 16.44 -1.75 15.91
C ALA A 150 17.56 -1.94 16.94
N TRP A 151 18.80 -1.62 16.56
CA TRP A 151 19.97 -1.70 17.46
C TRP A 151 19.83 -0.79 18.67
N GLU A 152 19.44 0.45 18.47
CA GLU A 152 19.17 1.39 19.59
C GLU A 152 18.07 0.86 20.52
N ARG A 153 17.03 0.27 19.95
CA ARG A 153 15.90 -0.29 20.72
C ARG A 153 16.31 -1.53 21.52
N TYR A 154 17.25 -2.34 21.04
CA TYR A 154 17.78 -3.47 21.82
C TYR A 154 18.46 -3.01 23.10
N ALA A 155 19.22 -1.93 23.08
CA ALA A 155 19.84 -1.37 24.27
C ALA A 155 18.79 -1.01 25.33
N VAL A 156 17.72 -0.32 24.92
CA VAL A 156 16.60 0.06 25.80
C VAL A 156 15.88 -1.16 26.38
N VAL A 157 15.64 -2.19 25.56
CA VAL A 157 15.00 -3.44 26.02
C VAL A 157 15.86 -4.16 27.04
N ILE A 158 17.16 -4.27 26.80
CA ILE A 158 18.12 -4.90 27.72
C ILE A 158 18.18 -4.16 29.06
N ASP A 159 18.26 -2.83 29.03
CA ASP A 159 18.31 -2.01 30.23
C ASP A 159 17.01 -2.10 31.04
N ASN A 160 15.86 -2.10 30.38
CA ASN A 160 14.57 -2.29 31.02
C ASN A 160 14.43 -3.69 31.63
N TYR A 161 14.92 -4.73 30.96
CA TYR A 161 14.97 -6.09 31.53
C TYR A 161 15.84 -6.16 32.79
N ARG A 162 17.04 -5.61 32.74
CA ARG A 162 17.97 -5.53 33.89
C ARG A 162 17.38 -4.71 35.06
N ALA A 163 16.57 -3.72 34.78
CA ALA A 163 15.87 -2.90 35.77
C ALA A 163 14.57 -3.55 36.29
N GLY A 164 14.23 -4.79 35.91
CA GLY A 164 13.02 -5.49 36.35
C GLY A 164 11.71 -4.85 35.87
N LYS A 165 11.74 -4.10 34.77
CA LYS A 165 10.54 -3.40 34.24
C LYS A 165 9.61 -4.30 33.43
N TYR A 166 10.06 -5.51 33.10
CA TYR A 166 9.21 -6.51 32.44
C TYR A 166 8.79 -7.56 33.45
N PRO A 167 7.50 -7.92 33.55
CA PRO A 167 7.06 -9.00 34.42
C PRO A 167 7.74 -10.29 33.99
N GLU A 168 8.22 -11.06 34.94
CA GLU A 168 8.66 -12.43 34.70
C GLU A 168 7.46 -13.19 34.14
N HIS A 169 7.61 -13.84 32.97
CA HIS A 169 6.61 -14.77 32.47
C HIS A 169 6.63 -15.97 33.43
N GLU A 170 5.69 -15.99 34.39
CA GLU A 170 5.37 -17.19 35.11
C GLU A 170 4.89 -18.23 34.10
N GLY A 171 5.75 -19.20 33.88
CA GLY A 171 5.67 -20.46 33.15
C GLY A 171 4.50 -20.68 32.19
N MET A 172 4.84 -20.79 30.89
CA MET A 172 4.12 -21.73 30.01
C MET A 172 4.73 -23.11 30.10
#